data_836ce530ed548b56dd2331d4d2e89948
#
_entry.id   836ce530ed548b56dd2331d4d2e89948
#
_cell.length_a   1.000
_cell.length_b   1.000
_cell.length_c   1.000
_cell.angle_alpha   90.00
_cell.angle_beta   90.00
_cell.angle_gamma   90.00
#
_symmetry.space_group_name_H-M   'P 1'
#
loop_
_entity.id
_entity.type
_entity.pdbx_description
1 polymer ?
#
loop_
_entity_poly.entity_id
_entity_poly.type
_entity_poly.pdbx_seq_one_letter_code
_entity_poly.pdbx_strand_id
1 'polypeptide(L)'
;MAMKMGFSSFSPFSVLVLLLSMVFFFIFTLIPPAQSASDYTSLVYKGCAKQALSDPNGVYTQALAALFGSLVSQSTKARFYKTSSGSGQATINGLFQCRGDLTNGDCYNCVSKIPQIVESLCGKTIAARVQLYGCYLLYEVSGFSQISGLEMLFKTCGSTNVAGSGFEERRDTALSVLENGVVSGHGFYTTNYQSVYVLGQCEGDLGDSDCGECVKNAVQRAQVECGSSISGQLYLHRCFISYSYYPNGVPTRSSPLSSSSSSSSSGNIGRTVAIILGSTAGVAFVIICLLFARGLMKKHDDY
;
A
#
# COMPACT_ATOMS: atom_id res chain seq x y z
N MET A 1 52.32 -14.23 50.73
CA MET A 1 52.50 -13.84 49.33
C MET A 1 51.19 -13.21 48.86
N ALA A 2 51.04 -11.87 48.94
CA ALA A 2 49.81 -11.18 48.67
C ALA A 2 49.87 -10.66 47.22
N MET A 3 48.95 -11.14 46.38
CA MET A 3 48.82 -10.72 44.97
C MET A 3 48.09 -9.40 44.93
N LYS A 4 48.78 -8.32 44.63
CA LYS A 4 48.16 -7.00 44.35
C LYS A 4 47.50 -7.04 42.97
N MET A 5 46.18 -7.08 42.97
CA MET A 5 45.40 -6.78 41.77
C MET A 5 45.47 -5.29 41.44
N GLY A 6 46.21 -4.93 40.39
CA GLY A 6 46.28 -3.57 39.91
C GLY A 6 44.97 -3.17 39.24
N PHE A 7 44.20 -2.28 39.87
CA PHE A 7 43.08 -1.58 39.16
C PHE A 7 43.67 -0.61 38.17
N SER A 8 43.54 -0.93 36.88
CA SER A 8 43.85 -0.02 35.76
C SER A 8 42.86 1.15 35.82
N SER A 9 43.32 2.33 36.15
CA SER A 9 42.55 3.57 36.09
C SER A 9 42.20 3.88 34.63
N PHE A 10 40.96 3.76 34.25
CA PHE A 10 40.49 4.19 32.95
C PHE A 10 40.50 5.71 32.87
N SER A 11 41.12 6.26 31.83
CA SER A 11 41.08 7.69 31.53
C SER A 11 39.63 8.17 31.41
N PRO A 12 39.25 9.35 31.97
CA PRO A 12 37.89 9.88 31.86
C PRO A 12 37.41 10.02 30.40
N PHE A 13 38.33 10.21 29.47
CA PHE A 13 38.04 10.22 28.04
C PHE A 13 37.56 8.83 27.50
N SER A 14 38.17 7.73 27.95
CA SER A 14 37.76 6.37 27.55
C SER A 14 36.37 6.02 28.09
N VAL A 15 36.03 6.51 29.29
CA VAL A 15 34.70 6.28 29.89
C VAL A 15 33.64 7.08 29.13
N LEU A 16 33.94 8.31 28.73
CA LEU A 16 33.06 9.16 27.94
C LEU A 16 32.74 8.54 26.57
N VAL A 17 33.78 8.04 25.86
CA VAL A 17 33.62 7.36 24.55
C VAL A 17 32.78 6.08 24.66
N LEU A 18 32.96 5.27 25.72
CA LEU A 18 32.16 4.09 25.99
C LEU A 18 30.69 4.45 26.28
N LEU A 19 30.45 5.49 27.07
CA LEU A 19 29.09 5.96 27.35
C LEU A 19 28.40 6.48 26.09
N LEU A 20 29.09 7.26 25.25
CA LEU A 20 28.54 7.75 23.97
C LEU A 20 28.26 6.59 23.00
N SER A 21 29.12 5.56 22.94
CA SER A 21 28.88 4.39 22.08
C SER A 21 27.70 3.55 22.59
N MET A 22 27.54 3.41 23.90
CA MET A 22 26.37 2.74 24.50
C MET A 22 25.08 3.48 24.22
N VAL A 23 25.07 4.81 24.36
CA VAL A 23 23.90 5.66 24.05
C VAL A 23 23.56 5.57 22.56
N PHE A 24 24.55 5.61 21.67
CA PHE A 24 24.34 5.45 20.24
C PHE A 24 23.77 4.08 19.88
N PHE A 25 24.27 3.02 20.50
CA PHE A 25 23.75 1.66 20.32
C PHE A 25 22.31 1.52 20.83
N PHE A 26 21.99 2.12 21.99
CA PHE A 26 20.63 2.14 22.53
C PHE A 26 19.66 2.92 21.64
N ILE A 27 20.07 4.07 21.08
CA ILE A 27 19.22 4.84 20.15
C ILE A 27 18.94 4.03 18.89
N PHE A 28 19.95 3.34 18.33
CA PHE A 28 19.77 2.51 17.12
C PHE A 28 18.89 1.25 17.36
N THR A 29 18.91 0.68 18.56
CA THR A 29 18.06 -0.48 18.89
C THR A 29 16.62 -0.09 19.22
N LEU A 30 16.38 1.17 19.57
CA LEU A 30 15.03 1.71 19.86
C LEU A 30 14.32 2.25 18.59
N ILE A 31 15.01 2.38 17.45
CA ILE A 31 14.34 2.70 16.19
C ILE A 31 13.65 1.41 15.71
N PRO A 32 12.30 1.31 15.80
CA PRO A 32 11.61 0.17 15.22
C PRO A 32 11.94 0.12 13.73
N PRO A 33 12.17 -1.07 13.13
CA PRO A 33 12.31 -1.18 11.70
C PRO A 33 11.08 -0.51 11.09
N ALA A 34 11.28 0.45 10.20
CA ALA A 34 10.19 1.07 9.45
C ALA A 34 9.46 -0.08 8.75
N GLN A 35 8.35 -0.51 9.32
CA GLN A 35 7.45 -1.46 8.69
C GLN A 35 6.93 -0.74 7.46
N SER A 36 7.34 -1.19 6.28
CA SER A 36 6.66 -0.86 5.05
C SER A 36 5.25 -1.42 5.18
N ALA A 37 4.38 -0.66 5.80
CA ALA A 37 2.95 -0.91 5.75
C ALA A 37 2.60 -0.98 4.27
N SER A 38 1.81 -1.96 3.90
CA SER A 38 1.30 -2.04 2.54
C SER A 38 0.63 -0.70 2.23
N ASP A 39 1.16 0.00 1.24
CA ASP A 39 0.74 1.35 0.94
C ASP A 39 -0.61 1.35 0.22
N TYR A 40 -1.67 0.97 0.97
CA TYR A 40 -3.05 1.04 0.49
C TYR A 40 -3.48 2.47 0.19
N THR A 41 -2.70 3.46 0.66
CA THR A 41 -2.97 4.88 0.51
C THR A 41 -2.24 5.53 -0.65
N SER A 42 -1.42 4.78 -1.41
CA SER A 42 -0.77 5.29 -2.62
C SER A 42 -1.79 5.62 -3.69
N LEU A 43 -1.61 6.79 -4.33
CA LEU A 43 -2.47 7.26 -5.40
C LEU A 43 -2.27 6.41 -6.66
N VAL A 44 -3.36 5.89 -7.22
CA VAL A 44 -3.38 5.18 -8.50
C VAL A 44 -3.76 6.15 -9.63
N TYR A 45 -4.92 6.78 -9.53
CA TYR A 45 -5.36 7.83 -10.45
C TYR A 45 -6.37 8.77 -9.80
N LYS A 46 -6.62 9.89 -10.47
CA LYS A 46 -7.67 10.84 -10.13
C LYS A 46 -8.51 11.18 -11.36
N GLY A 47 -9.79 11.38 -11.16
CA GLY A 47 -10.72 11.97 -12.13
C GLY A 47 -11.36 13.20 -11.51
N CYS A 48 -11.16 14.37 -12.11
CA CYS A 48 -11.68 15.64 -11.61
C CYS A 48 -12.57 16.27 -12.67
N ALA A 49 -13.76 16.75 -12.29
CA ALA A 49 -14.58 17.55 -13.18
C ALA A 49 -13.83 18.84 -13.58
N LYS A 50 -13.99 19.27 -14.82
CA LYS A 50 -13.39 20.52 -15.29
C LYS A 50 -14.10 21.75 -14.71
N GLN A 51 -15.35 21.58 -14.30
CA GLN A 51 -16.18 22.65 -13.76
C GLN A 51 -15.84 22.89 -12.28
N ALA A 52 -15.47 24.13 -11.97
CA ALA A 52 -15.24 24.55 -10.59
C ALA A 52 -16.57 24.66 -9.83
N LEU A 53 -16.50 24.40 -8.54
CA LEU A 53 -17.61 24.61 -7.63
C LEU A 53 -17.73 26.10 -7.30
N SER A 54 -18.86 26.72 -7.67
CA SER A 54 -19.17 28.10 -7.25
C SER A 54 -19.87 28.07 -5.89
N ASP A 55 -19.22 28.59 -4.87
CA ASP A 55 -19.70 28.48 -3.48
C ASP A 55 -19.51 29.78 -2.68
N PRO A 56 -20.17 30.88 -3.10
CA PRO A 56 -19.98 32.19 -2.47
C PRO A 56 -20.43 32.23 -1.00
N ASN A 57 -21.34 31.37 -0.61
CA ASN A 57 -21.89 31.30 0.74
C ASN A 57 -21.38 30.12 1.58
N GLY A 58 -20.46 29.30 1.07
CA GLY A 58 -19.89 28.16 1.78
C GLY A 58 -20.81 26.95 1.95
N VAL A 59 -22.00 26.95 1.30
CA VAL A 59 -23.01 25.89 1.47
C VAL A 59 -22.53 24.55 0.93
N TYR A 60 -21.92 24.54 -0.26
CA TYR A 60 -21.33 23.32 -0.83
C TYR A 60 -20.12 22.83 -0.04
N THR A 61 -19.27 23.75 0.42
CA THR A 61 -18.10 23.40 1.25
C THR A 61 -18.56 22.72 2.54
N GLN A 62 -19.63 23.23 3.16
CA GLN A 62 -20.18 22.61 4.37
C GLN A 62 -20.82 21.24 4.08
N ALA A 63 -21.59 21.13 2.98
CA ALA A 63 -22.19 19.87 2.56
C ALA A 63 -21.11 18.81 2.23
N LEU A 64 -20.03 19.20 1.53
CA LEU A 64 -18.93 18.31 1.19
C LEU A 64 -18.16 17.84 2.45
N ALA A 65 -17.92 18.73 3.41
CA ALA A 65 -17.30 18.36 4.67
C ALA A 65 -18.16 17.37 5.47
N ALA A 66 -19.47 17.58 5.53
CA ALA A 66 -20.40 16.66 6.18
C ALA A 66 -20.47 15.30 5.46
N LEU A 67 -20.45 15.30 4.12
CA LEU A 67 -20.37 14.08 3.30
C LEU A 67 -19.12 13.29 3.63
N PHE A 68 -17.96 13.91 3.59
CA PHE A 68 -16.68 13.26 3.91
C PHE A 68 -16.64 12.73 5.34
N GLY A 69 -17.14 13.48 6.31
CA GLY A 69 -17.25 13.01 7.69
C GLY A 69 -18.08 11.75 7.81
N SER A 70 -19.22 11.68 7.11
CA SER A 70 -20.10 10.51 7.07
C SER A 70 -19.40 9.31 6.41
N LEU A 71 -18.80 9.50 5.23
CA LEU A 71 -18.11 8.44 4.49
C LEU A 71 -16.93 7.87 5.30
N VAL A 72 -16.09 8.72 5.87
CA VAL A 72 -14.97 8.29 6.73
C VAL A 72 -15.47 7.54 7.97
N SER A 73 -16.49 8.02 8.63
CA SER A 73 -17.06 7.33 9.79
C SER A 73 -17.58 5.93 9.43
N GLN A 74 -18.26 5.78 8.30
CA GLN A 74 -18.80 4.49 7.86
C GLN A 74 -17.74 3.49 7.40
N SER A 75 -16.58 3.96 6.94
CA SER A 75 -15.49 3.09 6.52
C SER A 75 -14.86 2.25 7.65
N THR A 76 -15.15 2.58 8.92
CA THR A 76 -14.82 1.74 10.08
C THR A 76 -15.69 0.48 10.19
N LYS A 77 -16.83 0.45 9.50
CA LYS A 77 -17.88 -0.58 9.66
C LYS A 77 -18.16 -1.35 8.38
N ALA A 78 -18.02 -0.72 7.22
CA ALA A 78 -18.37 -1.28 5.92
C ALA A 78 -17.25 -1.03 4.91
N ARG A 79 -17.17 -1.89 3.88
CA ARG A 79 -16.24 -1.73 2.74
C ARG A 79 -16.84 -0.93 1.58
N PHE A 80 -18.14 -0.72 1.60
CA PHE A 80 -18.87 0.12 0.65
C PHE A 80 -19.93 0.91 1.41
N TYR A 81 -20.07 2.18 1.07
CA TYR A 81 -21.16 3.01 1.58
C TYR A 81 -21.41 4.16 0.62
N LYS A 82 -22.68 4.48 0.42
CA LYS A 82 -23.17 5.55 -0.45
C LYS A 82 -24.14 6.42 0.34
N THR A 83 -24.00 7.72 0.24
CA THR A 83 -24.84 8.68 0.93
C THR A 83 -24.84 10.03 0.21
N SER A 84 -25.70 10.94 0.65
CA SER A 84 -25.72 12.32 0.18
C SER A 84 -25.73 13.29 1.36
N SER A 85 -25.32 14.53 1.08
CA SER A 85 -25.32 15.63 2.05
C SER A 85 -25.76 16.93 1.37
N GLY A 86 -26.23 17.88 2.14
CA GLY A 86 -26.81 19.13 1.60
C GLY A 86 -28.30 19.00 1.31
N SER A 87 -28.86 20.03 0.66
CA SER A 87 -30.29 20.08 0.30
C SER A 87 -30.50 20.85 -1.01
N GLY A 88 -31.57 20.49 -1.73
CA GLY A 88 -31.92 21.13 -3.02
C GLY A 88 -30.78 21.05 -4.03
N GLN A 89 -30.43 22.19 -4.64
CA GLN A 89 -29.34 22.25 -5.63
C GLN A 89 -27.95 22.05 -5.03
N ALA A 90 -27.78 22.23 -3.71
CA ALA A 90 -26.53 22.00 -3.02
C ALA A 90 -26.35 20.55 -2.52
N THR A 91 -27.17 19.62 -3.01
CA THR A 91 -27.01 18.20 -2.70
C THR A 91 -25.80 17.63 -3.38
N ILE A 92 -24.94 16.98 -2.59
CA ILE A 92 -23.75 16.26 -3.08
C ILE A 92 -23.93 14.80 -2.74
N ASN A 93 -23.81 13.94 -3.74
CA ASN A 93 -23.80 12.49 -3.57
C ASN A 93 -22.36 12.02 -3.42
N GLY A 94 -22.13 10.99 -2.65
CA GLY A 94 -20.81 10.41 -2.53
C GLY A 94 -20.84 8.96 -2.09
N LEU A 95 -19.77 8.27 -2.41
CA LEU A 95 -19.55 6.89 -2.02
C LEU A 95 -18.06 6.61 -1.81
N PHE A 96 -17.78 5.57 -1.06
CA PHE A 96 -16.47 4.94 -1.07
C PHE A 96 -16.60 3.43 -1.27
N GLN A 97 -15.54 2.84 -1.80
CA GLN A 97 -15.36 1.40 -1.90
C GLN A 97 -13.93 1.04 -1.47
N CYS A 98 -13.81 0.16 -0.52
CA CYS A 98 -12.55 -0.48 -0.16
C CYS A 98 -12.42 -1.84 -0.86
N ARG A 99 -11.18 -2.26 -1.14
CA ARG A 99 -10.92 -3.61 -1.62
C ARG A 99 -11.46 -4.64 -0.62
N GLY A 100 -12.05 -5.72 -1.14
CA GLY A 100 -12.71 -6.74 -0.35
C GLY A 100 -11.80 -7.51 0.60
N ASP A 101 -10.49 -7.54 0.33
CA ASP A 101 -9.46 -8.20 1.15
C ASP A 101 -8.92 -7.33 2.31
N LEU A 102 -9.33 -6.05 2.41
CA LEU A 102 -8.88 -5.18 3.49
C LEU A 102 -9.62 -5.44 4.79
N THR A 103 -8.94 -5.21 5.90
CA THR A 103 -9.60 -5.08 7.21
C THR A 103 -10.38 -3.76 7.29
N ASN A 104 -11.30 -3.65 8.24
CA ASN A 104 -12.01 -2.39 8.47
C ASN A 104 -11.06 -1.25 8.88
N GLY A 105 -9.98 -1.57 9.62
CA GLY A 105 -8.94 -0.61 9.98
C GLY A 105 -8.16 -0.10 8.76
N ASP A 106 -7.77 -0.99 7.84
CA ASP A 106 -7.09 -0.61 6.60
C ASP A 106 -8.02 0.18 5.68
N CYS A 107 -9.31 -0.20 5.60
CA CYS A 107 -10.32 0.55 4.87
C CYS A 107 -10.46 1.98 5.41
N TYR A 108 -10.59 2.13 6.73
CA TYR A 108 -10.63 3.44 7.39
C TYR A 108 -9.39 4.27 7.08
N ASN A 109 -8.19 3.69 7.24
CA ASN A 109 -6.93 4.38 6.95
C ASN A 109 -6.83 4.84 5.50
N CYS A 110 -7.34 4.04 4.56
CA CYS A 110 -7.37 4.39 3.15
C CYS A 110 -8.38 5.51 2.87
N VAL A 111 -9.63 5.35 3.29
CA VAL A 111 -10.71 6.31 3.01
C VAL A 111 -10.47 7.65 3.67
N SER A 112 -10.00 7.67 4.93
CA SER A 112 -9.72 8.91 5.68
C SER A 112 -8.59 9.77 5.07
N LYS A 113 -7.74 9.16 4.24
CA LYS A 113 -6.68 9.90 3.51
C LYS A 113 -7.25 10.77 2.40
N ILE A 114 -8.34 10.36 1.73
CA ILE A 114 -8.82 11.01 0.50
C ILE A 114 -9.33 12.44 0.74
N PRO A 115 -10.15 12.76 1.76
CA PRO A 115 -10.54 14.13 2.06
C PRO A 115 -9.38 15.09 2.27
N GLN A 116 -8.24 14.58 2.76
CA GLN A 116 -7.05 15.39 3.02
C GLN A 116 -6.30 15.79 1.75
N ILE A 117 -6.42 15.02 0.68
CA ILE A 117 -5.65 15.19 -0.56
C ILE A 117 -6.50 15.62 -1.74
N VAL A 118 -7.83 15.43 -1.71
CA VAL A 118 -8.71 15.65 -2.88
C VAL A 118 -8.67 17.10 -3.36
N GLU A 119 -8.64 18.08 -2.46
CA GLU A 119 -8.57 19.49 -2.83
C GLU A 119 -7.23 19.83 -3.48
N SER A 120 -6.12 19.28 -3.00
CA SER A 120 -4.80 19.48 -3.63
C SER A 120 -4.68 18.78 -4.98
N LEU A 121 -5.42 17.68 -5.18
CA LEU A 121 -5.40 16.91 -6.43
C LEU A 121 -6.33 17.49 -7.50
N CYS A 122 -7.51 17.94 -7.12
CA CYS A 122 -8.60 18.33 -8.05
C CYS A 122 -9.01 19.81 -7.92
N GLY A 123 -8.60 20.50 -6.87
CA GLY A 123 -9.17 21.81 -6.52
C GLY A 123 -10.62 21.67 -6.03
N LYS A 124 -11.33 22.80 -6.00
CA LYS A 124 -12.77 22.83 -5.65
C LYS A 124 -13.60 22.57 -6.92
N THR A 125 -13.92 21.31 -7.20
CA THR A 125 -14.68 20.88 -8.38
C THR A 125 -16.05 20.33 -8.00
N ILE A 126 -16.98 20.30 -8.97
CA ILE A 126 -18.34 19.77 -8.76
C ILE A 126 -18.39 18.26 -8.64
N ALA A 127 -17.36 17.54 -9.08
CA ALA A 127 -17.22 16.10 -8.92
C ALA A 127 -15.75 15.71 -8.94
N ALA A 128 -15.38 14.72 -8.10
CA ALA A 128 -14.06 14.12 -8.12
C ALA A 128 -14.11 12.65 -7.72
N ARG A 129 -13.28 11.84 -8.37
CA ARG A 129 -12.95 10.48 -8.00
C ARG A 129 -11.45 10.38 -7.70
N VAL A 130 -11.12 9.91 -6.53
CA VAL A 130 -9.73 9.62 -6.13
C VAL A 130 -9.59 8.14 -5.87
N GLN A 131 -8.78 7.46 -6.67
CA GLN A 131 -8.47 6.05 -6.53
C GLN A 131 -7.12 5.89 -5.86
N LEU A 132 -7.12 5.33 -4.68
CA LEU A 132 -5.93 4.81 -4.00
C LEU A 132 -5.82 3.29 -4.24
N TYR A 133 -4.66 2.71 -3.90
CA TYR A 133 -4.43 1.28 -4.11
C TYR A 133 -5.41 0.37 -3.33
N GLY A 134 -5.88 0.81 -2.17
CA GLY A 134 -6.78 0.05 -1.30
C GLY A 134 -8.25 0.47 -1.35
N CYS A 135 -8.54 1.66 -1.83
CA CYS A 135 -9.91 2.20 -1.83
C CYS A 135 -10.08 3.31 -2.86
N TYR A 136 -11.33 3.67 -3.14
CA TYR A 136 -11.62 4.92 -3.79
C TYR A 136 -12.77 5.66 -3.10
N LEU A 137 -12.84 6.96 -3.37
CA LEU A 137 -13.94 7.82 -3.00
C LEU A 137 -14.34 8.65 -4.21
N LEU A 138 -15.64 8.71 -4.44
CA LEU A 138 -16.29 9.54 -5.47
C LEU A 138 -17.25 10.49 -4.78
N TYR A 139 -17.27 11.75 -5.20
CA TYR A 139 -18.38 12.66 -4.94
C TYR A 139 -18.78 13.42 -6.20
N GLU A 140 -20.06 13.79 -6.27
CA GLU A 140 -20.62 14.55 -7.37
C GLU A 140 -21.82 15.40 -6.90
N VAL A 141 -21.93 16.61 -7.43
CA VAL A 141 -23.11 17.46 -7.23
C VAL A 141 -24.31 16.82 -7.92
N SER A 142 -25.50 16.91 -7.31
CA SER A 142 -26.74 16.40 -7.90
C SER A 142 -26.96 16.94 -9.31
N GLY A 143 -27.34 16.04 -10.23
CA GLY A 143 -27.50 16.37 -11.66
C GLY A 143 -26.23 16.30 -12.49
N PHE A 144 -25.11 15.85 -11.92
CA PHE A 144 -23.91 15.56 -12.70
C PHE A 144 -24.18 14.47 -13.74
N SER A 145 -23.67 14.66 -14.97
CA SER A 145 -23.89 13.72 -16.07
C SER A 145 -23.18 12.41 -15.81
N GLN A 146 -23.94 11.32 -15.84
CA GLN A 146 -23.42 9.98 -15.61
C GLN A 146 -22.72 9.42 -16.84
N ILE A 147 -21.61 8.72 -16.64
CA ILE A 147 -20.89 7.97 -17.66
C ILE A 147 -21.28 6.49 -17.61
N SER A 148 -20.99 5.77 -18.71
CA SER A 148 -21.23 4.31 -18.74
C SER A 148 -20.45 3.58 -17.63
N GLY A 149 -21.08 2.62 -16.97
CA GLY A 149 -20.44 1.75 -15.99
C GLY A 149 -19.26 0.96 -16.55
N LEU A 150 -19.24 0.72 -17.87
CA LEU A 150 -18.19 0.00 -18.60
C LEU A 150 -17.10 0.91 -19.17
N GLU A 151 -17.19 2.22 -18.95
CA GLU A 151 -16.14 3.14 -19.41
C GLU A 151 -14.84 2.91 -18.64
N MET A 152 -13.73 2.82 -19.39
CA MET A 152 -12.41 2.67 -18.79
C MET A 152 -11.88 4.03 -18.31
N LEU A 153 -11.65 4.14 -17.01
CA LEU A 153 -11.15 5.35 -16.37
C LEU A 153 -9.62 5.40 -16.33
N PHE A 154 -8.99 4.24 -16.13
CA PHE A 154 -7.54 4.14 -16.01
C PHE A 154 -7.05 2.71 -16.27
N LYS A 155 -5.84 2.59 -16.80
CA LYS A 155 -5.12 1.32 -16.90
C LYS A 155 -3.63 1.50 -16.66
N THR A 156 -3.00 0.45 -16.20
CA THR A 156 -1.54 0.32 -16.19
C THR A 156 -1.18 -1.11 -16.54
N CYS A 157 -0.19 -1.28 -17.40
CA CYS A 157 0.35 -2.58 -17.79
C CYS A 157 1.84 -2.60 -17.41
N GLY A 158 2.29 -3.70 -16.85
CA GLY A 158 3.67 -3.87 -16.44
C GLY A 158 4.61 -4.26 -17.59
N SER A 159 5.78 -4.78 -17.23
CA SER A 159 6.76 -5.26 -18.21
C SER A 159 6.21 -6.36 -19.12
N THR A 160 6.63 -6.38 -20.38
CA THR A 160 6.29 -7.41 -21.37
C THR A 160 7.33 -8.52 -21.49
N ASN A 161 8.48 -8.38 -20.84
CA ASN A 161 9.59 -9.33 -20.95
C ASN A 161 9.40 -10.54 -20.03
N VAL A 162 8.40 -11.36 -20.31
CA VAL A 162 8.25 -12.65 -19.64
C VAL A 162 9.00 -13.68 -20.44
N ALA A 163 10.05 -14.22 -19.87
CA ALA A 163 10.70 -15.38 -20.41
C ALA A 163 9.75 -16.59 -20.34
N GLY A 164 9.30 -17.08 -21.47
CA GLY A 164 8.62 -18.36 -21.58
C GLY A 164 7.29 -18.32 -22.32
N SER A 165 7.09 -19.31 -23.18
CA SER A 165 5.85 -19.62 -23.84
C SER A 165 4.76 -20.00 -22.82
N GLY A 166 3.50 -19.68 -23.13
CA GLY A 166 2.34 -20.11 -22.35
C GLY A 166 1.97 -19.18 -21.18
N PHE A 167 2.59 -18.00 -21.01
CA PHE A 167 2.14 -17.05 -20.01
C PHE A 167 0.75 -16.49 -20.30
N GLU A 168 0.51 -16.09 -21.54
CA GLU A 168 -0.79 -15.52 -21.94
C GLU A 168 -1.93 -16.52 -21.73
N GLU A 169 -1.72 -17.81 -22.06
CA GLU A 169 -2.70 -18.86 -21.80
C GLU A 169 -2.99 -19.02 -20.30
N ARG A 170 -1.95 -18.98 -19.45
CA ARG A 170 -2.11 -19.03 -17.99
C ARG A 170 -2.85 -17.82 -17.45
N ARG A 171 -2.50 -16.62 -17.95
CA ARG A 171 -3.18 -15.38 -17.60
C ARG A 171 -4.66 -15.44 -17.99
N ASP A 172 -4.94 -15.85 -19.21
CA ASP A 172 -6.31 -15.89 -19.73
C ASP A 172 -7.15 -16.95 -19.02
N THR A 173 -6.54 -18.08 -18.65
CA THR A 173 -7.19 -19.07 -17.78
C THR A 173 -7.49 -18.49 -16.40
N ALA A 174 -6.53 -17.81 -15.75
CA ALA A 174 -6.75 -17.16 -14.45
C ALA A 174 -7.86 -16.10 -14.52
N LEU A 175 -7.87 -15.29 -15.58
CA LEU A 175 -8.88 -14.26 -15.80
C LEU A 175 -10.27 -14.86 -16.06
N SER A 176 -10.37 -15.99 -16.79
CA SER A 176 -11.63 -16.71 -16.99
C SER A 176 -12.20 -17.26 -15.67
N VAL A 177 -11.33 -17.76 -14.78
CA VAL A 177 -11.75 -18.16 -13.43
C VAL A 177 -12.23 -16.95 -12.62
N LEU A 178 -11.59 -15.80 -12.79
CA LEU A 178 -11.98 -14.54 -12.13
C LEU A 178 -13.39 -14.09 -12.54
N GLU A 179 -13.73 -14.15 -13.85
CA GLU A 179 -15.06 -13.77 -14.35
C GLU A 179 -16.20 -14.53 -13.67
N ASN A 180 -16.03 -15.84 -13.49
CA ASN A 180 -17.02 -16.66 -12.78
C ASN A 180 -16.98 -16.44 -11.26
N GLY A 181 -15.77 -16.23 -10.74
CA GLY A 181 -15.53 -16.05 -9.32
C GLY A 181 -16.18 -14.78 -8.76
N VAL A 182 -16.15 -13.65 -9.48
CA VAL A 182 -16.75 -12.40 -8.98
C VAL A 182 -18.27 -12.46 -8.86
N VAL A 183 -18.93 -13.23 -9.71
CA VAL A 183 -20.38 -13.46 -9.64
C VAL A 183 -20.72 -14.30 -8.42
N SER A 184 -20.04 -15.43 -8.22
CA SER A 184 -20.24 -16.30 -7.06
C SER A 184 -19.75 -15.68 -5.74
N GLY A 185 -18.80 -14.75 -5.80
CA GLY A 185 -18.25 -14.03 -4.66
C GLY A 185 -18.97 -12.71 -4.36
N HIS A 186 -20.14 -12.47 -4.97
CA HIS A 186 -20.95 -11.27 -4.76
C HIS A 186 -20.14 -9.97 -4.90
N GLY A 187 -19.45 -9.84 -6.02
CA GLY A 187 -18.75 -8.62 -6.40
C GLY A 187 -17.28 -8.53 -6.00
N PHE A 188 -16.72 -9.52 -5.31
CA PHE A 188 -15.28 -9.58 -5.01
C PHE A 188 -14.75 -11.01 -5.12
N TYR A 189 -13.66 -11.17 -5.86
CA TYR A 189 -12.97 -12.46 -5.95
C TYR A 189 -11.48 -12.30 -6.17
N THR A 190 -10.71 -13.18 -5.56
CA THR A 190 -9.27 -13.28 -5.79
C THR A 190 -8.87 -14.76 -5.86
N THR A 191 -7.99 -15.07 -6.79
CA THR A 191 -7.47 -16.44 -6.96
C THR A 191 -6.09 -16.40 -7.62
N ASN A 192 -5.49 -17.57 -7.80
CA ASN A 192 -4.29 -17.72 -8.61
C ASN A 192 -4.38 -18.98 -9.47
N TYR A 193 -3.74 -18.92 -10.63
CA TYR A 193 -3.55 -20.06 -11.52
C TYR A 193 -2.10 -20.04 -12.03
N GLN A 194 -1.34 -21.09 -11.74
CA GLN A 194 0.05 -21.27 -12.19
C GLN A 194 0.91 -19.99 -12.02
N SER A 195 0.95 -19.44 -10.80
CA SER A 195 1.66 -18.22 -10.45
C SER A 195 1.10 -16.90 -11.01
N VAL A 196 -0.03 -16.92 -11.71
CA VAL A 196 -0.78 -15.73 -12.08
C VAL A 196 -1.84 -15.47 -11.02
N TYR A 197 -1.68 -14.38 -10.29
CA TYR A 197 -2.61 -13.92 -9.25
C TYR A 197 -3.56 -12.90 -9.85
N VAL A 198 -4.84 -13.09 -9.63
CA VAL A 198 -5.89 -12.22 -10.16
C VAL A 198 -6.81 -11.75 -9.04
N LEU A 199 -7.30 -10.54 -9.19
CA LEU A 199 -8.29 -9.93 -8.31
C LEU A 199 -9.29 -9.15 -9.16
N GLY A 200 -10.56 -9.29 -8.84
CA GLY A 200 -11.65 -8.51 -9.43
C GLY A 200 -12.60 -8.00 -8.36
N GLN A 201 -13.10 -6.81 -8.58
CA GLN A 201 -14.06 -6.20 -7.69
C GLN A 201 -15.00 -5.26 -8.42
N CYS A 202 -16.27 -5.35 -8.07
CA CYS A 202 -17.32 -4.45 -8.49
C CYS A 202 -17.69 -3.45 -7.40
N GLU A 203 -18.28 -2.34 -7.78
CA GLU A 203 -18.90 -1.40 -6.85
C GLU A 203 -20.02 -2.10 -6.06
N GLY A 204 -20.09 -1.85 -4.76
CA GLY A 204 -20.90 -2.65 -3.85
C GLY A 204 -22.42 -2.55 -4.00
N ASP A 205 -22.91 -1.70 -4.90
CA ASP A 205 -24.32 -1.61 -5.28
C ASP A 205 -24.65 -2.23 -6.66
N LEU A 206 -23.66 -2.90 -7.31
CA LEU A 206 -23.91 -3.68 -8.51
C LEU A 206 -24.50 -5.05 -8.17
N GLY A 207 -25.51 -5.47 -8.93
CA GLY A 207 -25.98 -6.85 -8.94
C GLY A 207 -24.97 -7.81 -9.59
N ASP A 208 -25.07 -9.09 -9.25
CA ASP A 208 -24.12 -10.13 -9.71
C ASP A 208 -24.00 -10.19 -11.25
N SER A 209 -25.13 -10.03 -11.99
CA SER A 209 -25.14 -10.01 -13.46
C SER A 209 -24.37 -8.85 -14.04
N ASP A 210 -24.62 -7.63 -13.54
CA ASP A 210 -23.97 -6.41 -14.02
C ASP A 210 -22.48 -6.40 -13.64
N CYS A 211 -22.16 -6.95 -12.46
CA CYS A 211 -20.79 -7.18 -12.04
C CYS A 211 -20.05 -8.12 -12.99
N GLY A 212 -20.66 -9.26 -13.32
CA GLY A 212 -20.08 -10.22 -14.26
C GLY A 212 -19.83 -9.59 -15.64
N GLU A 213 -20.77 -8.82 -16.16
CA GLU A 213 -20.61 -8.09 -17.44
C GLU A 213 -19.46 -7.08 -17.37
N CYS A 214 -19.38 -6.28 -16.29
CA CYS A 214 -18.31 -5.31 -16.08
C CYS A 214 -16.94 -5.96 -16.04
N VAL A 215 -16.78 -7.04 -15.27
CA VAL A 215 -15.50 -7.75 -15.14
C VAL A 215 -15.11 -8.42 -16.45
N LYS A 216 -16.06 -9.05 -17.17
CA LYS A 216 -15.82 -9.61 -18.50
C LYS A 216 -15.31 -8.55 -19.49
N ASN A 217 -15.89 -7.37 -19.49
CA ASN A 217 -15.42 -6.26 -20.31
C ASN A 217 -13.99 -5.83 -19.92
N ALA A 218 -13.69 -5.75 -18.62
CA ALA A 218 -12.35 -5.44 -18.13
C ALA A 218 -11.33 -6.51 -18.55
N VAL A 219 -11.69 -7.80 -18.49
CA VAL A 219 -10.84 -8.92 -18.93
C VAL A 219 -10.53 -8.84 -20.43
N GLN A 220 -11.53 -8.62 -21.27
CA GLN A 220 -11.32 -8.45 -22.71
C GLN A 220 -10.37 -7.29 -23.02
N ARG A 221 -10.53 -6.18 -22.32
CA ARG A 221 -9.60 -5.04 -22.46
C ARG A 221 -8.19 -5.38 -21.96
N ALA A 222 -8.04 -6.12 -20.87
CA ALA A 222 -6.73 -6.55 -20.37
C ALA A 222 -5.98 -7.39 -21.39
N GLN A 223 -6.67 -8.33 -22.04
CA GLN A 223 -6.09 -9.20 -23.09
C GLN A 223 -5.60 -8.39 -24.29
N VAL A 224 -6.39 -7.42 -24.74
CA VAL A 224 -6.08 -6.61 -25.92
C VAL A 224 -5.06 -5.51 -25.60
N GLU A 225 -5.24 -4.78 -24.50
CA GLU A 225 -4.53 -3.54 -24.26
C GLU A 225 -3.25 -3.71 -23.42
N CYS A 226 -3.14 -4.79 -22.63
CA CYS A 226 -1.92 -5.14 -21.92
C CYS A 226 -1.08 -6.26 -22.62
N GLY A 227 -1.66 -6.96 -23.58
CA GLY A 227 -0.95 -7.97 -24.38
C GLY A 227 -0.17 -8.97 -23.50
N SER A 228 1.13 -9.10 -23.71
CA SER A 228 2.03 -10.00 -22.99
C SER A 228 2.58 -9.44 -21.68
N SER A 229 2.04 -8.31 -21.16
CA SER A 229 2.48 -7.73 -19.89
C SER A 229 2.24 -8.69 -18.72
N ILE A 230 3.26 -8.82 -17.85
CA ILE A 230 3.23 -9.74 -16.68
C ILE A 230 2.34 -9.26 -15.55
N SER A 231 1.89 -8.04 -15.61
CA SER A 231 0.93 -7.48 -14.68
C SER A 231 0.05 -6.44 -15.36
N GLY A 232 -1.16 -6.25 -14.85
CA GLY A 232 -2.07 -5.24 -15.34
C GLY A 232 -3.09 -4.86 -14.28
N GLN A 233 -3.52 -3.61 -14.33
CA GLN A 233 -4.65 -3.11 -13.56
C GLN A 233 -5.53 -2.29 -14.51
N LEU A 234 -6.80 -2.62 -14.56
CA LEU A 234 -7.78 -1.96 -15.39
C LEU A 234 -8.95 -1.52 -14.53
N TYR A 235 -9.22 -0.24 -14.54
CA TYR A 235 -10.28 0.40 -13.76
C TYR A 235 -11.37 0.91 -14.70
N LEU A 236 -12.50 0.23 -14.69
CA LEU A 236 -13.74 0.71 -15.30
C LEU A 236 -14.51 1.54 -14.27
N HIS A 237 -15.54 2.23 -14.73
CA HIS A 237 -16.30 3.12 -13.85
C HIS A 237 -16.88 2.37 -12.63
N ARG A 238 -17.37 1.14 -12.82
CA ARG A 238 -18.05 0.38 -11.75
C ARG A 238 -17.38 -0.93 -11.34
N CYS A 239 -16.26 -1.29 -11.94
CA CYS A 239 -15.46 -2.45 -11.53
C CYS A 239 -13.99 -2.26 -11.84
N PHE A 240 -13.14 -3.05 -11.22
CA PHE A 240 -11.75 -3.13 -11.62
C PHE A 240 -11.23 -4.56 -11.52
N ILE A 241 -10.18 -4.84 -12.29
CA ILE A 241 -9.42 -6.08 -12.22
C ILE A 241 -7.93 -5.77 -12.08
N SER A 242 -7.23 -6.70 -11.48
CA SER A 242 -5.77 -6.71 -11.50
C SER A 242 -5.26 -8.13 -11.68
N TYR A 243 -4.10 -8.27 -12.35
CA TYR A 243 -3.37 -9.52 -12.42
C TYR A 243 -1.88 -9.27 -12.26
N SER A 244 -1.17 -10.25 -11.71
CA SER A 244 0.29 -10.20 -11.55
C SER A 244 0.87 -11.61 -11.59
N TYR A 245 1.98 -11.76 -12.30
CA TYR A 245 2.70 -13.02 -12.42
C TYR A 245 3.90 -13.04 -11.47
N TYR A 246 3.93 -14.02 -10.59
CA TYR A 246 5.00 -14.24 -9.62
C TYR A 246 5.58 -15.64 -9.75
N PRO A 247 6.51 -15.89 -10.68
CA PRO A 247 7.07 -17.22 -10.94
C PRO A 247 7.77 -17.84 -9.72
N ASN A 248 8.29 -17.00 -8.83
CA ASN A 248 8.98 -17.40 -7.61
C ASN A 248 8.11 -17.28 -6.35
N GLY A 249 6.79 -17.23 -6.51
CA GLY A 249 5.85 -16.98 -5.42
C GLY A 249 5.62 -15.50 -5.11
N VAL A 250 4.51 -15.20 -4.47
CA VAL A 250 4.17 -13.83 -4.06
C VAL A 250 5.23 -13.36 -3.04
N PRO A 251 5.76 -12.13 -3.16
CA PRO A 251 6.59 -11.55 -2.12
C PRO A 251 5.82 -11.56 -0.80
N THR A 252 6.28 -12.38 0.16
CA THR A 252 5.60 -12.55 1.45
C THR A 252 5.61 -11.23 2.19
N ARG A 253 4.43 -10.67 2.40
CA ARG A 253 4.19 -9.61 3.37
C ARG A 253 4.38 -10.21 4.75
N SER A 254 5.39 -9.80 5.50
CA SER A 254 5.48 -10.09 6.92
C SER A 254 4.33 -9.40 7.65
N SER A 255 3.21 -10.12 7.83
CA SER A 255 2.18 -9.73 8.81
C SER A 255 2.67 -10.07 10.21
N PRO A 256 2.63 -9.18 11.20
CA PRO A 256 2.82 -9.57 12.58
C PRO A 256 1.51 -10.16 13.14
N LEU A 257 1.60 -11.30 13.77
CA LEU A 257 0.66 -12.09 14.56
C LEU A 257 -0.18 -13.13 13.80
N SER A 258 0.31 -14.34 13.83
CA SER A 258 -0.39 -15.51 14.43
C SER A 258 0.62 -16.63 14.54
N SER A 259 1.03 -16.95 15.76
CA SER A 259 1.76 -18.15 16.10
C SER A 259 0.85 -19.37 15.99
N SER A 260 1.10 -20.22 15.00
CA SER A 260 0.92 -21.66 15.12
C SER A 260 1.73 -22.37 14.04
N SER A 261 2.66 -23.14 14.52
CA SER A 261 3.55 -24.13 13.95
C SER A 261 3.16 -24.81 12.65
N SER A 262 4.02 -24.72 11.62
CA SER A 262 4.66 -25.91 11.03
C SER A 262 5.74 -25.50 10.01
N SER A 263 6.87 -26.17 10.13
CA SER A 263 8.13 -26.09 9.44
C SER A 263 8.09 -26.11 7.91
N SER A 264 8.82 -25.19 7.26
CA SER A 264 9.85 -25.55 6.28
C SER A 264 10.72 -24.33 5.94
N SER A 265 12.01 -24.48 6.19
CA SER A 265 13.07 -23.52 6.02
C SER A 265 13.45 -23.35 4.54
N SER A 266 13.57 -22.15 4.06
CA SER A 266 14.69 -21.68 3.21
C SER A 266 14.40 -20.26 2.71
N GLY A 267 15.10 -19.28 3.22
CA GLY A 267 15.04 -17.90 2.71
C GLY A 267 15.62 -16.81 3.61
N ASN A 268 15.75 -17.08 4.91
CA ASN A 268 16.23 -16.08 5.87
C ASN A 268 17.75 -16.07 6.12
N ILE A 269 18.50 -16.99 5.53
CA ILE A 269 19.95 -17.13 5.77
C ILE A 269 20.73 -15.92 5.23
N GLY A 270 20.38 -15.43 4.06
CA GLY A 270 21.08 -14.29 3.45
C GLY A 270 20.95 -12.97 4.22
N ARG A 271 19.77 -12.71 4.77
CA ARG A 271 19.49 -11.48 5.54
C ARG A 271 20.12 -11.52 6.93
N THR A 272 20.05 -12.66 7.58
CA THR A 272 20.67 -12.89 8.90
C THR A 272 22.19 -12.85 8.80
N VAL A 273 22.79 -13.44 7.74
CA VAL A 273 24.22 -13.38 7.45
C VAL A 273 24.67 -11.94 7.17
N ALA A 274 23.92 -11.13 6.42
CA ALA A 274 24.25 -9.73 6.17
C ALA A 274 24.23 -8.87 7.44
N ILE A 275 23.30 -9.10 8.36
CA ILE A 275 23.24 -8.39 9.65
C ILE A 275 24.38 -8.80 10.56
N ILE A 276 24.71 -10.09 10.64
CA ILE A 276 25.81 -10.61 11.46
C ILE A 276 27.16 -10.12 10.92
N LEU A 277 27.39 -10.16 9.60
CA LEU A 277 28.63 -9.68 8.99
C LEU A 277 28.77 -8.16 9.11
N GLY A 278 27.69 -7.40 8.97
CA GLY A 278 27.70 -5.95 9.16
C GLY A 278 27.99 -5.52 10.59
N SER A 279 27.43 -6.22 11.58
CA SER A 279 27.69 -5.92 12.99
C SER A 279 29.09 -6.29 13.45
N THR A 280 29.65 -7.42 13.00
CA THR A 280 31.03 -7.82 13.34
C THR A 280 32.08 -6.90 12.67
N ALA A 281 31.85 -6.45 11.44
CA ALA A 281 32.72 -5.48 10.78
C ALA A 281 32.69 -4.11 11.48
N GLY A 282 31.53 -3.66 11.93
CA GLY A 282 31.38 -2.42 12.71
C GLY A 282 32.13 -2.46 14.04
N VAL A 283 32.02 -3.56 14.79
CA VAL A 283 32.74 -3.74 16.06
C VAL A 283 34.25 -3.81 15.84
N ALA A 284 34.71 -4.52 14.82
CA ALA A 284 36.13 -4.58 14.46
C ALA A 284 36.69 -3.20 14.10
N PHE A 285 35.96 -2.40 13.33
CA PHE A 285 36.34 -1.04 12.98
C PHE A 285 36.48 -0.13 14.20
N VAL A 286 35.55 -0.20 15.15
CA VAL A 286 35.62 0.58 16.41
C VAL A 286 36.83 0.17 17.24
N ILE A 287 37.14 -1.13 17.34
CA ILE A 287 38.30 -1.62 18.08
C ILE A 287 39.60 -1.11 17.43
N ILE A 288 39.72 -1.16 16.12
CA ILE A 288 40.88 -0.65 15.38
C ILE A 288 41.05 0.87 15.62
N CYS A 289 39.98 1.66 15.57
CA CYS A 289 40.03 3.10 15.86
C CYS A 289 40.48 3.39 17.30
N LEU A 290 40.03 2.60 18.28
CA LEU A 290 40.44 2.74 19.69
C LEU A 290 41.90 2.37 19.90
N LEU A 291 42.39 1.34 19.22
CA LEU A 291 43.81 0.96 19.30
C LEU A 291 44.71 2.01 18.64
N PHE A 292 44.27 2.61 17.53
CA PHE A 292 45.00 3.70 16.86
C PHE A 292 45.05 4.97 17.73
N ALA A 293 43.92 5.36 18.33
CA ALA A 293 43.86 6.48 19.27
C ALA A 293 44.74 6.28 20.49
N ARG A 294 44.82 5.06 21.04
CA ARG A 294 45.73 4.68 22.12
C ARG A 294 47.23 4.78 21.69
N GLY A 295 47.53 4.38 20.47
CA GLY A 295 48.89 4.47 19.92
C GLY A 295 49.38 5.92 19.78
N LEU A 296 48.47 6.82 19.34
CA LEU A 296 48.75 8.24 19.22
C LEU A 296 48.97 8.94 20.60
N MET A 297 48.15 8.59 21.62
CA MET A 297 48.29 9.16 22.97
C MET A 297 49.60 8.70 23.65
N LYS A 298 49.99 7.42 23.47
CA LYS A 298 51.22 6.90 24.05
C LYS A 298 52.48 7.57 23.45
N LYS A 299 52.40 8.02 22.20
CA LYS A 299 53.50 8.74 21.55
C LYS A 299 53.64 10.20 21.95
N HIS A 300 52.58 10.77 22.58
CA HIS A 300 52.58 12.16 23.12
C HIS A 300 53.13 12.26 24.54
N ASP A 301 53.18 11.15 25.29
CA ASP A 301 53.69 11.09 26.67
C ASP A 301 55.21 10.78 26.71
N ASP A 302 55.81 10.44 25.58
CA ASP A 302 57.26 10.16 25.44
C ASP A 302 58.09 11.32 24.85
N TYR A 303 57.54 12.56 24.80
CA TYR A 303 58.25 13.79 24.41
C TYR A 303 58.33 14.81 25.53
#